data_7557ba3e93c89772737aaf49d102967e
#
_entry.id   7557ba3e93c89772737aaf49d102967e
#
_cell.length_a   1.000
_cell.length_b   1.000
_cell.length_c   1.000
_cell.angle_alpha   90.00
_cell.angle_beta   90.00
_cell.angle_gamma   90.00
#
_symmetry.space_group_name_H-M   'P 1'
#
loop_
_entity.id
_entity.type
_entity.pdbx_description
1 polymer ?
#
loop_
_entity_poly.entity_id
_entity_poly.type
_entity_poly.pdbx_seq_one_letter_code
_entity_poly.pdbx_strand_id
1 'polypeptide(L)'
;MLASANDIALQIAEQIGGSVDGFVQMMNNRAVELGCTNTVFTNPTGLPDENQHTTAHDMALITKAAIDNESFRAIAETTSYTIPATNVSGGERVLTNNFSMLNNTNASYYQYCLGGREGYTEASGSTLVCGAEKNGVSLIAVILQGASGTTAAEAVSLLNYGFDNFQLLSLGDNDFDIAYG
;
A
#
# COMPACT_ATOMS: atom_id res chain seq x y z
N MET A 1 5.76 -6.97 6.90
CA MET A 1 4.56 -6.80 6.07
C MET A 1 3.49 -7.83 6.38
N LEU A 2 3.70 -9.13 6.19
CA LEU A 2 2.63 -10.14 6.31
C LEU A 2 1.91 -10.12 7.67
N ALA A 3 2.66 -10.06 8.77
CA ALA A 3 2.11 -10.11 10.14
C ALA A 3 1.84 -8.73 10.77
N SER A 4 2.03 -7.64 10.04
CA SER A 4 1.80 -6.27 10.57
C SER A 4 2.56 -5.96 11.88
N ALA A 5 3.81 -6.41 11.99
CA ALA A 5 4.62 -6.33 13.21
C ALA A 5 5.19 -4.91 13.39
N ASN A 6 4.63 -4.15 14.33
CA ASN A 6 5.05 -2.77 14.62
C ASN A 6 6.45 -2.70 15.25
N ASP A 7 6.81 -3.67 16.08
CA ASP A 7 8.13 -3.81 16.67
C ASP A 7 9.23 -3.98 15.61
N ILE A 8 8.97 -4.77 14.59
CA ILE A 8 9.90 -4.94 13.46
C ILE A 8 9.98 -3.66 12.62
N ALA A 9 8.87 -2.95 12.43
CA ALA A 9 8.89 -1.66 11.73
C ALA A 9 9.78 -0.64 12.46
N LEU A 10 9.71 -0.58 13.79
CA LEU A 10 10.58 0.27 14.62
C LEU A 10 12.06 -0.14 14.50
N GLN A 11 12.37 -1.43 14.57
CA GLN A 11 13.75 -1.92 14.41
C GLN A 11 14.33 -1.58 13.04
N ILE A 12 13.54 -1.73 11.97
CA ILE A 12 13.96 -1.35 10.62
C ILE A 12 14.19 0.16 10.55
N ALA A 13 13.31 0.96 11.15
CA ALA A 13 13.44 2.40 11.18
C ALA A 13 14.73 2.85 11.91
N GLU A 14 15.03 2.29 13.06
CA GLU A 14 16.27 2.56 13.80
C GLU A 14 17.51 2.16 13.00
N GLN A 15 17.49 1.00 12.37
CA GLN A 15 18.61 0.48 11.59
C GLN A 15 18.92 1.35 10.36
N ILE A 16 17.90 1.84 9.68
CA ILE A 16 18.06 2.62 8.43
C ILE A 16 18.26 4.10 8.74
N GLY A 17 17.46 4.66 9.65
CA GLY A 17 17.47 6.08 9.99
C GLY A 17 18.50 6.47 11.05
N GLY A 18 19.19 5.50 11.68
CA GLY A 18 20.04 5.72 12.84
C GLY A 18 19.25 6.01 14.15
N SER A 19 17.97 6.35 14.00
CA SER A 19 16.97 6.50 15.05
C SER A 19 15.58 6.46 14.44
N VAL A 20 14.55 6.28 15.25
CA VAL A 20 13.15 6.38 14.79
C VAL A 20 12.87 7.76 14.21
N ASP A 21 13.29 8.83 14.87
CA ASP A 21 13.12 10.22 14.40
C ASP A 21 13.85 10.47 13.08
N GLY A 22 15.07 9.94 12.92
CA GLY A 22 15.82 10.01 11.66
C GLY A 22 15.09 9.34 10.52
N PHE A 23 14.49 8.17 10.77
CA PHE A 23 13.68 7.48 9.76
C PHE A 23 12.39 8.24 9.43
N VAL A 24 11.69 8.79 10.42
CA VAL A 24 10.50 9.62 10.23
C VAL A 24 10.83 10.85 9.36
N GLN A 25 12.00 11.47 9.56
CA GLN A 25 12.47 12.53 8.71
C GLN A 25 12.67 12.07 7.26
N MET A 26 13.24 10.87 7.06
CA MET A 26 13.35 10.28 5.71
C MET A 26 11.98 10.01 5.09
N MET A 27 10.99 9.52 5.85
CA MET A 27 9.61 9.31 5.38
C MET A 27 8.99 10.63 4.90
N ASN A 28 9.10 11.70 5.68
CA ASN A 28 8.56 13.01 5.32
C ASN A 28 9.27 13.61 4.10
N ASN A 29 10.59 13.52 4.03
CA ASN A 29 11.33 13.95 2.84
C ASN A 29 10.88 13.19 1.60
N ARG A 30 10.71 11.86 1.71
CA ARG A 30 10.24 11.05 0.61
C ARG A 30 8.81 11.38 0.17
N ALA A 31 7.91 11.68 1.11
CA ALA A 31 6.57 12.15 0.78
C ALA A 31 6.61 13.45 -0.06
N VAL A 32 7.43 14.42 0.32
CA VAL A 32 7.63 15.66 -0.45
C VAL A 32 8.18 15.37 -1.85
N GLU A 33 9.20 14.51 -1.98
CA GLU A 33 9.76 14.10 -3.27
C GLU A 33 8.72 13.45 -4.19
N LEU A 34 7.75 12.74 -3.64
CA LEU A 34 6.66 12.12 -4.37
C LEU A 34 5.54 13.09 -4.75
N GLY A 35 5.63 14.35 -4.32
CA GLY A 35 4.63 15.39 -4.58
C GLY A 35 3.48 15.43 -3.58
N CYS A 36 3.62 14.77 -2.44
CA CYS A 36 2.64 14.88 -1.35
C CYS A 36 2.66 16.30 -0.77
N THR A 37 1.49 16.90 -0.62
CA THR A 37 1.35 18.28 -0.14
C THR A 37 0.67 18.40 1.22
N ASN A 38 0.03 17.32 1.68
CA ASN A 38 -0.75 17.28 2.93
C ASN A 38 -0.50 15.97 3.70
N THR A 39 0.75 15.55 3.77
CA THR A 39 1.15 14.35 4.51
C THR A 39 2.25 14.69 5.50
N VAL A 40 2.05 14.31 6.76
CA VAL A 40 3.04 14.36 7.82
C VAL A 40 3.06 13.02 8.54
N PHE A 41 4.22 12.38 8.58
CA PHE A 41 4.48 11.20 9.38
C PHE A 41 5.16 11.59 10.69
N THR A 42 4.74 10.96 11.79
CA THR A 42 5.36 11.11 13.12
C THR A 42 5.93 9.80 13.65
N ASN A 43 5.54 8.68 13.03
CA ASN A 43 6.07 7.37 13.37
C ASN A 43 6.02 6.41 12.15
N PRO A 44 6.82 5.33 12.14
CA PRO A 44 6.85 4.37 11.04
C PRO A 44 5.77 3.29 11.13
N THR A 45 4.96 3.27 12.18
CA THR A 45 4.00 2.19 12.46
C THR A 45 2.58 2.53 12.02
N GLY A 46 2.27 3.81 11.88
CA GLY A 46 0.91 4.28 11.61
C GLY A 46 0.01 4.33 12.85
N LEU A 47 0.59 4.20 14.05
CA LEU A 47 -0.17 4.42 15.29
C LEU A 47 -0.60 5.89 15.39
N PRO A 48 -1.77 6.16 16.02
CA PRO A 48 -2.31 7.51 16.10
C PRO A 48 -1.37 8.50 16.78
N ASP A 49 -1.26 9.66 16.18
CA ASP A 49 -0.61 10.85 16.72
C ASP A 49 -1.38 12.07 16.20
N GLU A 50 -1.55 13.10 17.04
CA GLU A 50 -2.35 14.28 16.69
C GLU A 50 -1.78 15.10 15.52
N ASN A 51 -0.47 14.98 15.28
CA ASN A 51 0.21 15.68 14.18
C ASN A 51 0.32 14.82 12.92
N GLN A 52 0.02 13.51 13.00
CA GLN A 52 0.10 12.60 11.85
C GLN A 52 -1.16 12.70 11.00
N HIS A 53 -1.00 13.07 9.74
CA HIS A 53 -2.12 13.19 8.82
C HIS A 53 -1.69 12.91 7.38
N THR A 54 -2.67 12.61 6.55
CA THR A 54 -2.49 12.40 5.10
C THR A 54 -3.79 12.69 4.35
N THR A 55 -3.76 12.56 3.03
CA THR A 55 -4.93 12.60 2.15
C THR A 55 -4.99 11.35 1.28
N ALA A 56 -6.15 11.05 0.70
CA ALA A 56 -6.29 9.94 -0.23
C ALA A 56 -5.40 10.12 -1.48
N HIS A 57 -5.24 11.36 -1.96
CA HIS A 57 -4.35 11.68 -3.07
C HIS A 57 -2.89 11.38 -2.74
N ASP A 58 -2.40 11.86 -1.60
CA ASP A 58 -1.01 11.65 -1.21
C ASP A 58 -0.72 10.17 -0.95
N MET A 59 -1.65 9.44 -0.31
CA MET A 59 -1.52 7.99 -0.15
C MET A 59 -1.53 7.24 -1.47
N ALA A 60 -2.24 7.73 -2.49
CA ALA A 60 -2.17 7.14 -3.83
C ALA A 60 -0.78 7.35 -4.46
N LEU A 61 -0.16 8.53 -4.31
CA LEU A 61 1.22 8.78 -4.78
C LEU A 61 2.23 7.86 -4.09
N ILE A 62 2.13 7.73 -2.76
CA ILE A 62 3.00 6.86 -1.96
C ILE A 62 2.80 5.39 -2.36
N THR A 63 1.54 4.96 -2.49
CA THR A 63 1.21 3.58 -2.89
C THR A 63 1.72 3.28 -4.29
N LYS A 64 1.58 4.23 -5.22
CA LYS A 64 2.14 4.09 -6.58
C LYS A 64 3.64 3.85 -6.54
N ALA A 65 4.39 4.70 -5.83
CA ALA A 65 5.84 4.56 -5.71
C ALA A 65 6.25 3.23 -5.06
N ALA A 66 5.45 2.71 -4.13
CA ALA A 66 5.68 1.42 -3.50
C ALA A 66 5.42 0.26 -4.48
N ILE A 67 4.31 0.27 -5.18
CA ILE A 67 3.93 -0.80 -6.15
C ILE A 67 4.85 -0.81 -7.38
N ASP A 68 5.35 0.34 -7.82
CA ASP A 68 6.33 0.44 -8.91
C ASP A 68 7.70 -0.17 -8.51
N ASN A 69 7.97 -0.34 -7.22
CA ASN A 69 9.17 -1.01 -6.74
C ASN A 69 8.97 -2.54 -6.73
N GLU A 70 9.70 -3.25 -7.59
CA GLU A 70 9.58 -4.71 -7.76
C GLU A 70 9.82 -5.48 -6.46
N SER A 71 10.80 -5.08 -5.65
CA SER A 71 11.09 -5.74 -4.36
C SER A 71 9.97 -5.56 -3.36
N PHE A 72 9.38 -4.35 -3.30
CA PHE A 72 8.22 -4.10 -2.46
C PHE A 72 7.02 -4.94 -2.92
N ARG A 73 6.73 -4.94 -4.21
CA ARG A 73 5.63 -5.68 -4.82
C ARG A 73 5.74 -7.18 -4.54
N ALA A 74 6.91 -7.77 -4.74
CA ALA A 74 7.17 -9.19 -4.46
C ALA A 74 6.85 -9.56 -3.00
N ILE A 75 7.16 -8.68 -2.04
CA ILE A 75 6.82 -8.89 -0.63
C ILE A 75 5.33 -8.66 -0.38
N ALA A 76 4.74 -7.62 -1.00
CA ALA A 76 3.35 -7.26 -0.80
C ALA A 76 2.38 -8.32 -1.34
N GLU A 77 2.69 -8.93 -2.48
CA GLU A 77 1.93 -10.02 -3.11
C GLU A 77 2.08 -11.38 -2.39
N THR A 78 3.11 -11.54 -1.54
CA THR A 78 3.36 -12.81 -0.84
C THR A 78 2.21 -13.15 0.09
N THR A 79 1.54 -14.27 -0.15
CA THR A 79 0.39 -14.71 0.65
C THR A 79 0.78 -15.45 1.92
N SER A 80 1.90 -16.18 1.89
CA SER A 80 2.46 -16.85 3.07
C SER A 80 3.97 -16.98 2.97
N TYR A 81 4.64 -17.02 4.13
CA TYR A 81 6.07 -17.20 4.22
C TYR A 81 6.41 -18.06 5.46
N THR A 82 7.21 -19.10 5.27
CA THR A 82 7.67 -19.95 6.36
C THR A 82 9.05 -19.51 6.83
N ILE A 83 9.13 -19.08 8.08
CA ILE A 83 10.39 -18.82 8.76
C ILE A 83 10.88 -20.17 9.32
N PRO A 84 12.06 -20.66 8.91
CA PRO A 84 12.58 -21.94 9.42
C PRO A 84 12.89 -21.86 10.92
N ALA A 85 13.05 -23.02 11.54
CA ALA A 85 13.50 -23.11 12.92
C ALA A 85 14.84 -22.38 13.10
N THR A 86 15.00 -21.73 14.25
CA THR A 86 16.22 -21.03 14.63
C THR A 86 16.81 -21.64 15.90
N ASN A 87 18.00 -21.21 16.31
CA ASN A 87 18.59 -21.63 17.58
C ASN A 87 17.79 -21.21 18.83
N VAL A 88 16.85 -20.25 18.66
CA VAL A 88 15.98 -19.77 19.75
C VAL A 88 14.56 -20.34 19.61
N SER A 89 14.08 -20.50 18.39
CA SER A 89 12.75 -21.06 18.10
C SER A 89 12.89 -22.48 17.58
N GLY A 90 12.50 -23.47 18.35
CA GLY A 90 12.64 -24.90 18.03
C GLY A 90 11.70 -25.41 16.93
N GLY A 91 10.89 -24.55 16.30
CA GLY A 91 9.95 -24.91 15.24
C GLY A 91 9.82 -23.84 14.15
N GLU A 92 9.34 -24.27 13.01
CA GLU A 92 8.99 -23.38 11.90
C GLU A 92 7.83 -22.47 12.29
N ARG A 93 7.81 -21.24 11.72
CA ARG A 93 6.73 -20.27 11.90
C ARG A 93 6.19 -19.87 10.55
N VAL A 94 4.93 -20.15 10.29
CA VAL A 94 4.25 -19.73 9.06
C VAL A 94 3.62 -18.36 9.29
N LEU A 95 4.03 -17.38 8.51
CA LEU A 95 3.39 -16.06 8.43
C LEU A 95 2.39 -16.07 7.29
N THR A 96 1.16 -15.68 7.54
CA THR A 96 0.13 -15.51 6.52
C THR A 96 -0.14 -14.03 6.33
N ASN A 97 -0.25 -13.59 5.09
CA ASN A 97 -0.64 -12.21 4.77
C ASN A 97 -2.11 -12.01 5.17
N ASN A 98 -2.35 -11.06 6.04
CA ASN A 98 -3.69 -10.76 6.53
C ASN A 98 -4.45 -9.74 5.66
N PHE A 99 -3.88 -9.31 4.52
CA PHE A 99 -4.58 -8.44 3.59
C PHE A 99 -5.70 -9.19 2.88
N SER A 100 -6.95 -8.79 3.14
CA SER A 100 -8.15 -9.53 2.76
C SER A 100 -8.27 -9.73 1.24
N MET A 101 -7.84 -8.75 0.44
CA MET A 101 -7.96 -8.79 -1.02
C MET A 101 -6.99 -9.77 -1.70
N LEU A 102 -5.98 -10.28 -1.00
CA LEU A 102 -5.05 -11.31 -1.49
C LEU A 102 -5.47 -12.74 -1.09
N ASN A 103 -6.35 -12.89 -0.13
CA ASN A 103 -6.76 -14.20 0.36
C ASN A 103 -7.93 -14.74 -0.45
N ASN A 104 -7.69 -15.76 -1.26
CA ASN A 104 -8.68 -16.37 -2.15
C ASN A 104 -9.84 -17.09 -1.45
N THR A 105 -9.77 -17.24 -0.13
CA THR A 105 -10.90 -17.74 0.69
C THR A 105 -11.75 -16.60 1.27
N ASN A 106 -11.33 -15.35 1.12
CA ASN A 106 -12.05 -14.18 1.60
C ASN A 106 -13.06 -13.70 0.54
N ALA A 107 -14.22 -13.25 0.99
CA ALA A 107 -15.25 -12.68 0.11
C ALA A 107 -14.78 -11.42 -0.65
N SER A 108 -13.77 -10.72 -0.13
CA SER A 108 -13.17 -9.54 -0.75
C SER A 108 -11.95 -9.86 -1.62
N TYR A 109 -11.68 -11.14 -1.91
CA TYR A 109 -10.59 -11.51 -2.80
C TYR A 109 -10.70 -10.81 -4.15
N TYR A 110 -9.60 -10.23 -4.61
CA TYR A 110 -9.56 -9.57 -5.90
C TYR A 110 -8.36 -10.05 -6.73
N GLN A 111 -8.64 -10.82 -7.77
CA GLN A 111 -7.63 -11.52 -8.56
C GLN A 111 -6.61 -10.62 -9.25
N TYR A 112 -6.91 -9.34 -9.41
CA TYR A 112 -6.02 -8.34 -10.03
C TYR A 112 -5.18 -7.56 -9.01
N CYS A 113 -5.31 -7.89 -7.72
CA CYS A 113 -4.64 -7.17 -6.64
C CYS A 113 -3.13 -7.45 -6.65
N LEU A 114 -2.32 -6.40 -6.67
CA LEU A 114 -0.87 -6.41 -6.57
C LEU A 114 -0.36 -6.26 -5.12
N GLY A 115 -1.27 -6.26 -4.17
CA GLY A 115 -0.95 -6.05 -2.77
C GLY A 115 -1.46 -4.70 -2.25
N GLY A 116 -1.39 -4.56 -0.94
CA GLY A 116 -1.87 -3.39 -0.24
C GLY A 116 -1.82 -3.57 1.27
N ARG A 117 -2.45 -2.65 1.98
CA ARG A 117 -2.55 -2.68 3.44
C ARG A 117 -3.90 -2.21 3.91
N GLU A 118 -4.36 -2.84 4.97
CA GLU A 118 -5.49 -2.40 5.76
C GLU A 118 -5.00 -1.94 7.13
N GLY A 119 -5.71 -0.99 7.71
CA GLY A 119 -5.46 -0.52 9.06
C GLY A 119 -6.75 -0.09 9.74
N TYR A 120 -6.74 -0.17 11.04
CA TYR A 120 -7.82 0.35 11.88
C TYR A 120 -7.26 0.94 13.16
N THR A 121 -7.71 2.11 13.49
CA THR A 121 -7.62 2.70 14.83
C THR A 121 -8.93 3.42 15.12
N GLU A 122 -9.21 3.66 16.39
CA GLU A 122 -10.42 4.41 16.76
C GLU A 122 -10.41 5.83 16.16
N ALA A 123 -9.23 6.44 16.07
CA ALA A 123 -9.08 7.80 15.53
C ALA A 123 -9.21 7.84 14.00
N SER A 124 -8.70 6.85 13.27
CA SER A 124 -8.68 6.86 11.79
C SER A 124 -9.89 6.17 11.15
N GLY A 125 -10.66 5.38 11.92
CA GLY A 125 -11.60 4.43 11.32
C GLY A 125 -10.86 3.33 10.53
N SER A 126 -11.57 2.60 9.70
CA SER A 126 -10.98 1.62 8.81
C SER A 126 -10.34 2.31 7.59
N THR A 127 -9.13 1.89 7.25
CA THR A 127 -8.39 2.42 6.11
C THR A 127 -7.88 1.29 5.23
N LEU A 128 -7.75 1.55 3.92
CA LEU A 128 -7.21 0.60 2.98
C LEU A 128 -6.48 1.33 1.84
N VAL A 129 -5.34 0.81 1.44
CA VAL A 129 -4.69 1.15 0.18
C VAL A 129 -4.37 -0.13 -0.57
N CYS A 130 -4.58 -0.14 -1.88
CA CYS A 130 -4.17 -1.27 -2.73
C CYS A 130 -3.84 -0.83 -4.14
N GLY A 131 -2.92 -1.55 -4.77
CA GLY A 131 -2.68 -1.53 -6.19
C GLY A 131 -3.36 -2.71 -6.87
N ALA A 132 -3.78 -2.54 -8.12
CA ALA A 132 -4.32 -3.60 -8.96
C ALA A 132 -3.94 -3.38 -10.42
N GLU A 133 -3.78 -4.47 -11.19
CA GLU A 133 -3.48 -4.40 -12.61
C GLU A 133 -4.38 -5.35 -13.40
N LYS A 134 -4.97 -4.85 -14.49
CA LYS A 134 -5.80 -5.61 -15.42
C LYS A 134 -5.56 -5.11 -16.84
N ASN A 135 -5.22 -6.00 -17.76
CA ASN A 135 -5.01 -5.69 -19.18
C ASN A 135 -3.99 -4.55 -19.42
N GLY A 136 -2.92 -4.49 -18.63
CA GLY A 136 -1.90 -3.45 -18.72
C GLY A 136 -2.27 -2.10 -18.10
N VAL A 137 -3.49 -1.95 -17.59
CA VAL A 137 -3.91 -0.76 -16.81
C VAL A 137 -3.64 -1.03 -15.35
N SER A 138 -2.85 -0.15 -14.70
CA SER A 138 -2.60 -0.19 -13.26
C SER A 138 -3.41 0.89 -12.56
N LEU A 139 -4.12 0.53 -11.50
CA LEU A 139 -4.94 1.42 -10.68
C LEU A 139 -4.57 1.30 -9.21
N ILE A 140 -4.82 2.37 -8.47
CA ILE A 140 -4.67 2.42 -7.02
C ILE A 140 -6.00 2.86 -6.41
N ALA A 141 -6.46 2.13 -5.42
CA ALA A 141 -7.59 2.53 -4.58
C ALA A 141 -7.11 2.89 -3.18
N VAL A 142 -7.65 3.97 -2.65
CA VAL A 142 -7.40 4.47 -1.29
C VAL A 142 -8.73 4.73 -0.60
N ILE A 143 -8.94 4.10 0.53
CA ILE A 143 -10.10 4.31 1.39
C ILE A 143 -9.60 4.86 2.73
N LEU A 144 -10.08 6.02 3.13
CA LEU A 144 -9.82 6.64 4.44
C LEU A 144 -11.14 6.81 5.19
N GLN A 145 -11.11 6.61 6.51
CA GLN A 145 -12.30 6.71 7.38
C GLN A 145 -13.50 5.84 6.93
N GLY A 146 -13.19 4.68 6.34
CA GLY A 146 -14.22 3.74 5.93
C GLY A 146 -14.93 3.09 7.13
N ALA A 147 -16.09 2.54 6.89
CA ALA A 147 -16.81 1.75 7.89
C ALA A 147 -16.08 0.41 8.13
N SER A 148 -16.24 -0.13 9.32
CA SER A 148 -15.62 -1.42 9.67
C SER A 148 -16.13 -2.54 8.77
N GLY A 149 -15.19 -3.25 8.14
CA GLY A 149 -15.48 -4.41 7.29
C GLY A 149 -15.97 -4.09 5.86
N THR A 150 -16.05 -2.80 5.45
CA THR A 150 -16.53 -2.44 4.10
C THR A 150 -15.40 -2.01 3.15
N THR A 151 -14.26 -1.58 3.68
CA THR A 151 -13.18 -0.95 2.89
C THR A 151 -12.69 -1.77 1.71
N ALA A 152 -12.57 -3.09 1.87
CA ALA A 152 -12.14 -3.95 0.77
C ALA A 152 -13.21 -4.06 -0.35
N ALA A 153 -14.49 -4.16 0.01
CA ALA A 153 -15.57 -4.15 -0.98
C ALA A 153 -15.69 -2.80 -1.70
N GLU A 154 -15.48 -1.70 -0.99
CA GLU A 154 -15.43 -0.35 -1.56
C GLU A 154 -14.25 -0.21 -2.53
N ALA A 155 -13.06 -0.70 -2.15
CA ALA A 155 -11.88 -0.70 -3.00
C ALA A 155 -12.11 -1.53 -4.28
N VAL A 156 -12.70 -2.73 -4.17
CA VAL A 156 -13.08 -3.56 -5.34
C VAL A 156 -14.03 -2.80 -6.25
N SER A 157 -15.02 -2.11 -5.69
CA SER A 157 -15.99 -1.33 -6.48
C SER A 157 -15.32 -0.19 -7.24
N LEU A 158 -14.40 0.55 -6.59
CA LEU A 158 -13.63 1.63 -7.22
C LEU A 158 -12.71 1.09 -8.33
N LEU A 159 -12.00 -0.01 -8.07
CA LEU A 159 -11.12 -0.63 -9.05
C LEU A 159 -11.90 -1.13 -10.28
N ASN A 160 -13.03 -1.80 -10.06
CA ASN A 160 -13.89 -2.25 -11.16
C ASN A 160 -14.40 -1.04 -11.97
N TYR A 161 -14.88 0.02 -11.32
CA TYR A 161 -15.28 1.24 -12.02
C TYR A 161 -14.11 1.79 -12.85
N GLY A 162 -12.91 1.83 -12.31
CA GLY A 162 -11.73 2.29 -13.04
C GLY A 162 -11.44 1.42 -14.27
N PHE A 163 -11.38 0.10 -14.11
CA PHE A 163 -11.10 -0.82 -15.22
C PHE A 163 -12.21 -0.89 -16.28
N ASP A 164 -13.44 -0.58 -15.92
CA ASP A 164 -14.57 -0.60 -16.86
C ASP A 164 -14.69 0.72 -17.63
N ASN A 165 -14.13 1.82 -17.10
CA ASN A 165 -14.28 3.15 -17.72
C ASN A 165 -12.98 3.74 -18.29
N PHE A 166 -11.82 3.15 -17.98
CA PHE A 166 -10.52 3.61 -18.48
C PHE A 166 -9.78 2.48 -19.17
N GLN A 167 -9.09 2.80 -20.25
CA GLN A 167 -8.25 1.87 -20.99
C GLN A 167 -6.92 2.52 -21.37
N LEU A 168 -5.90 1.71 -21.55
CA LEU A 168 -4.65 2.17 -22.12
C LEU A 168 -4.84 2.37 -23.63
N LEU A 169 -4.57 3.56 -24.11
CA LEU A 169 -4.49 3.85 -25.54
C LEU A 169 -3.03 3.82 -25.96
N SER A 170 -2.68 2.94 -26.89
CA SER A 170 -1.38 2.99 -27.57
C SER A 170 -1.51 3.97 -28.74
N LEU A 171 -0.86 5.11 -28.64
CA LEU A 171 -0.72 6.03 -29.75
C LEU A 171 0.39 5.49 -30.65
N GLY A 172 0.09 5.24 -31.93
CA GLY A 172 1.09 4.88 -32.94
C GLY A 172 2.02 6.06 -33.20
N ASP A 173 3.23 5.78 -33.72
CA ASP A 173 4.26 6.80 -34.01
C ASP A 173 3.79 7.93 -34.94
N ASN A 174 2.64 7.80 -35.60
CA ASN A 174 2.07 8.75 -36.54
C ASN A 174 0.86 9.55 -35.98
N ASP A 175 0.47 9.34 -34.74
CA ASP A 175 -0.74 9.97 -34.15
C ASP A 175 -0.46 11.37 -33.57
N PHE A 176 0.77 11.89 -33.69
CA PHE A 176 1.17 13.22 -33.23
C PHE A 176 1.34 14.22 -34.40
N ASP A 177 0.32 14.39 -35.23
CA ASP A 177 0.21 15.60 -36.04
C ASP A 177 -0.48 16.70 -35.23
N ILE A 178 0.27 17.31 -34.29
CA ILE A 178 -0.20 18.51 -33.62
C ILE A 178 -0.01 19.67 -34.59
N ALA A 179 -1.04 19.96 -35.36
CA ALA A 179 -1.12 21.21 -36.09
C ALA A 179 -1.24 22.37 -35.08
N TYR A 180 -0.13 23.07 -34.84
CA TYR A 180 -0.17 24.36 -34.17
C TYR A 180 -0.78 25.36 -35.14
N GLY A 181 -2.09 25.69 -34.93
CA GLY A 181 -2.75 26.81 -35.54
C GLY A 181 -2.52 28.09 -34.74
#